data_199b0f623779b087ade2d6f7e5dd0dc0
#
_entry.id   199b0f623779b087ade2d6f7e5dd0dc0
#
_cell.length_a   1.000
_cell.length_b   1.000
_cell.length_c   1.000
_cell.angle_alpha   90.00
_cell.angle_beta   90.00
_cell.angle_gamma   90.00
#
_symmetry.space_group_name_H-M   'P 1'
#
loop_
_entity.id
_entity.type
_entity.pdbx_description
1 polymer ?
#
loop_
_entity_poly.entity_id
_entity_poly.type
_entity_poly.pdbx_seq_one_letter_code
_entity_poly.pdbx_strand_id
1 'polypeptide(L)'
;MNTHELSPAKIDLPLALNKTRLFRTLRPLASLAWLALIVIPLVYLGQRFQWIEAYPEQWVLPVQDWLNLFMKWLIHECSFGLFTFKELTRSLAWLVSWPFTLGMGFLVRGFDIALQLPLVGRVEWHLPHFSWLGVVGCVALLGHYLQGWRLALLGGACFCYLAVFGQWVSAMETFSSILIAVPLGVLLGLMLGIISYWSKTAEIMIRPLLDMMQTVPIFAYLVPILFLFGFGPVSAMLGTVIYAVPPMVRCTHLGLQAVPDSQLEAGITSGCTRTQLFVKIKLPSALHQIMVGINQV
;
A
#
# COMPACT_ATOMS: atom_id res chain seq x y z
N MET A 1 42.86 -10.24 -75.85
CA MET A 1 43.26 -11.53 -75.26
C MET A 1 42.94 -11.40 -73.75
N ASN A 2 41.72 -11.77 -73.34
CA ASN A 2 41.28 -11.73 -71.96
C ASN A 2 40.90 -13.14 -71.53
N THR A 3 41.70 -13.72 -70.65
CA THR A 3 41.43 -15.01 -70.01
C THR A 3 40.57 -14.77 -68.84
N HIS A 4 39.30 -15.21 -68.88
CA HIS A 4 38.41 -15.30 -67.73
C HIS A 4 38.83 -16.51 -66.91
N GLU A 5 39.31 -16.25 -65.67
CA GLU A 5 39.41 -17.24 -64.62
C GLU A 5 38.04 -17.52 -64.05
N LEU A 6 37.55 -18.73 -64.15
CA LEU A 6 36.39 -19.28 -63.53
C LEU A 6 36.73 -19.63 -62.08
N SER A 7 36.21 -18.89 -61.15
CA SER A 7 36.26 -19.21 -59.71
C SER A 7 35.39 -20.45 -59.41
N PRO A 8 35.84 -21.42 -58.62
CA PRO A 8 35.05 -22.61 -58.30
C PRO A 8 33.98 -22.24 -57.29
N ALA A 9 32.73 -22.57 -57.62
CA ALA A 9 31.58 -22.42 -56.74
C ALA A 9 31.77 -23.23 -55.44
N LYS A 10 31.78 -22.56 -54.28
CA LYS A 10 31.69 -23.18 -52.98
C LYS A 10 30.31 -23.81 -52.84
N ILE A 11 30.24 -25.12 -52.81
CA ILE A 11 29.06 -25.88 -52.43
C ILE A 11 28.99 -25.82 -50.93
N ASP A 12 28.13 -24.93 -50.41
CA ASP A 12 27.80 -24.85 -48.96
C ASP A 12 27.00 -26.09 -48.58
N LEU A 13 27.57 -26.94 -47.74
CA LEU A 13 26.93 -28.12 -47.17
C LEU A 13 25.84 -27.69 -46.15
N PRO A 14 24.57 -28.07 -46.31
CA PRO A 14 23.51 -27.75 -45.39
C PRO A 14 23.46 -28.67 -44.15
N LEU A 15 24.49 -29.41 -43.82
CA LEU A 15 24.51 -30.45 -42.77
C LEU A 15 24.94 -29.96 -41.39
N ALA A 16 25.57 -28.78 -41.27
CA ALA A 16 26.00 -28.27 -39.95
C ALA A 16 24.91 -27.51 -39.16
N LEU A 17 23.86 -27.04 -39.83
CA LEU A 17 22.77 -26.23 -39.20
C LEU A 17 21.73 -27.06 -38.44
N ASN A 18 21.71 -28.38 -38.60
CA ASN A 18 20.66 -29.23 -38.02
C ASN A 18 21.00 -29.71 -36.60
N LYS A 19 22.28 -29.82 -36.22
CA LYS A 19 22.67 -30.30 -34.88
C LYS A 19 22.38 -29.26 -33.78
N THR A 20 22.63 -27.99 -34.02
CA THR A 20 22.40 -26.92 -33.02
C THR A 20 20.92 -26.62 -32.81
N ARG A 21 20.09 -26.73 -33.84
CA ARG A 21 18.61 -26.63 -33.67
C ARG A 21 18.06 -27.85 -32.96
N LEU A 22 18.52 -29.06 -33.29
CA LEU A 22 18.10 -30.28 -32.61
C LEU A 22 18.47 -30.27 -31.12
N PHE A 23 19.64 -29.78 -30.75
CA PHE A 23 20.05 -29.61 -29.34
C PHE A 23 19.24 -28.58 -28.59
N ARG A 24 18.76 -27.51 -29.26
CA ARG A 24 17.92 -26.49 -28.65
C ARG A 24 16.49 -26.98 -28.40
N THR A 25 15.95 -27.84 -29.23
CA THR A 25 14.61 -28.46 -29.06
C THR A 25 14.62 -29.65 -28.10
N LEU A 26 15.76 -30.34 -27.97
CA LEU A 26 15.89 -31.50 -27.08
C LEU A 26 16.22 -31.13 -25.63
N ARG A 27 16.78 -29.94 -25.35
CA ARG A 27 17.06 -29.47 -24.00
C ARG A 27 15.81 -29.44 -23.08
N PRO A 28 14.67 -28.87 -23.47
CA PRO A 28 13.47 -28.90 -22.60
C PRO A 28 12.91 -30.32 -22.45
N LEU A 29 13.00 -31.17 -23.46
CA LEU A 29 12.58 -32.58 -23.38
C LEU A 29 13.50 -33.39 -22.44
N ALA A 30 14.82 -33.15 -22.48
CA ALA A 30 15.76 -33.77 -21.57
C ALA A 30 15.52 -33.34 -20.11
N SER A 31 15.23 -32.04 -19.87
CA SER A 31 14.87 -31.56 -18.51
C SER A 31 13.55 -32.14 -17.99
N LEU A 32 12.55 -32.29 -18.85
CA LEU A 32 11.30 -32.97 -18.52
C LEU A 32 11.50 -34.44 -18.24
N ALA A 33 12.37 -35.13 -18.99
CA ALA A 33 12.71 -36.52 -18.75
C ALA A 33 13.44 -36.73 -17.42
N TRP A 34 14.37 -35.83 -17.06
CA TRP A 34 15.01 -35.84 -15.74
C TRP A 34 14.01 -35.57 -14.60
N LEU A 35 13.09 -34.64 -14.81
CA LEU A 35 12.03 -34.32 -13.84
C LEU A 35 11.08 -35.52 -13.65
N ALA A 36 10.68 -36.16 -14.74
CA ALA A 36 9.88 -37.40 -14.72
C ALA A 36 10.61 -38.55 -14.03
N LEU A 37 11.91 -38.71 -14.26
CA LEU A 37 12.75 -39.75 -13.67
C LEU A 37 12.90 -39.57 -12.14
N ILE A 38 12.74 -38.35 -11.61
CA ILE A 38 12.75 -38.07 -10.18
C ILE A 38 11.33 -38.18 -9.60
N VAL A 39 10.33 -37.60 -10.27
CA VAL A 39 8.96 -37.52 -9.77
C VAL A 39 8.27 -38.87 -9.76
N ILE A 40 8.45 -39.67 -10.82
CA ILE A 40 7.77 -41.00 -10.89
C ILE A 40 8.21 -41.96 -9.76
N PRO A 41 9.52 -42.12 -9.45
CA PRO A 41 9.92 -42.90 -8.28
C PRO A 41 9.46 -42.31 -6.97
N LEU A 42 9.44 -40.98 -6.80
CA LEU A 42 8.94 -40.33 -5.59
C LEU A 42 7.46 -40.60 -5.37
N VAL A 43 6.64 -40.51 -6.41
CA VAL A 43 5.20 -40.86 -6.33
C VAL A 43 5.01 -42.36 -6.01
N TYR A 44 5.81 -43.23 -6.60
CA TYR A 44 5.72 -44.67 -6.31
C TYR A 44 6.22 -45.00 -4.90
N LEU A 45 7.27 -44.35 -4.41
CA LEU A 45 7.73 -44.47 -3.02
C LEU A 45 6.73 -43.87 -2.02
N GLY A 46 5.98 -42.83 -2.42
CA GLY A 46 4.93 -42.22 -1.61
C GLY A 46 3.87 -43.23 -1.21
N GLN A 47 3.46 -44.09 -2.13
CA GLN A 47 2.51 -45.20 -1.84
C GLN A 47 3.05 -46.20 -0.83
N ARG A 48 4.36 -46.30 -0.67
CA ARG A 48 5.01 -47.24 0.24
C ARG A 48 5.33 -46.63 1.60
N PHE A 49 5.55 -45.30 1.64
CA PHE A 49 5.94 -44.58 2.87
C PHE A 49 5.01 -43.37 3.05
N GLN A 50 4.11 -43.44 4.04
CA GLN A 50 3.13 -42.39 4.32
C GLN A 50 3.73 -41.01 4.56
N TRP A 51 4.98 -40.92 5.08
CA TRP A 51 5.67 -39.63 5.30
C TRP A 51 6.15 -38.93 4.00
N ILE A 52 6.20 -39.64 2.88
CA ILE A 52 6.48 -39.06 1.57
C ILE A 52 5.19 -38.55 0.91
N GLU A 53 4.06 -39.22 1.16
CA GLU A 53 2.74 -38.86 0.65
C GLU A 53 2.18 -37.64 1.38
N ALA A 54 2.27 -37.66 2.73
CA ALA A 54 1.83 -36.56 3.58
C ALA A 54 2.93 -36.16 4.56
N TYR A 55 3.18 -34.87 4.66
CA TYR A 55 4.14 -34.35 5.62
C TYR A 55 3.69 -34.72 7.05
N PRO A 56 4.55 -35.36 7.88
CA PRO A 56 4.14 -35.81 9.22
C PRO A 56 3.69 -34.63 10.07
N GLU A 57 2.50 -34.71 10.66
CA GLU A 57 1.93 -33.65 11.53
C GLU A 57 2.85 -33.31 12.71
N GLN A 58 3.63 -34.29 13.20
CA GLN A 58 4.60 -34.13 14.29
C GLN A 58 5.76 -33.16 13.93
N TRP A 59 6.01 -32.95 12.64
CA TRP A 59 7.07 -32.05 12.13
C TRP A 59 6.54 -30.68 11.73
N VAL A 60 5.21 -30.53 11.76
CA VAL A 60 4.59 -29.22 11.50
C VAL A 60 4.87 -28.31 12.69
N LEU A 61 5.56 -27.21 12.44
CA LEU A 61 5.76 -26.19 13.45
C LEU A 61 4.43 -25.57 13.82
N PRO A 62 4.05 -25.51 15.11
CA PRO A 62 2.78 -24.97 15.55
C PRO A 62 2.78 -23.42 15.53
N VAL A 63 3.13 -22.84 14.37
CA VAL A 63 3.22 -21.39 14.18
C VAL A 63 1.87 -20.72 14.42
N GLN A 64 0.78 -21.40 14.04
CA GLN A 64 -0.57 -20.90 14.25
C GLN A 64 -0.93 -20.81 15.74
N ASP A 65 -0.53 -21.81 16.53
CA ASP A 65 -0.75 -21.80 17.98
C ASP A 65 0.09 -20.74 18.68
N TRP A 66 1.36 -20.58 18.26
CA TRP A 66 2.22 -19.52 18.78
C TRP A 66 1.68 -18.14 18.45
N LEU A 67 1.19 -17.94 17.24
CA LEU A 67 0.57 -16.68 16.83
C LEU A 67 -0.71 -16.41 17.64
N ASN A 68 -1.54 -17.41 17.84
CA ASN A 68 -2.75 -17.30 18.65
C ASN A 68 -2.43 -16.99 20.12
N LEU A 69 -1.41 -17.65 20.69
CA LEU A 69 -0.94 -17.39 22.05
C LEU A 69 -0.39 -15.96 22.17
N PHE A 70 0.44 -15.54 21.21
CA PHE A 70 0.97 -14.18 21.15
C PHE A 70 -0.14 -13.13 21.07
N MET A 71 -1.14 -13.34 20.20
CA MET A 71 -2.26 -12.42 20.07
C MET A 71 -3.12 -12.37 21.33
N LYS A 72 -3.37 -13.51 21.98
CA LYS A 72 -4.08 -13.55 23.27
C LYS A 72 -3.32 -12.81 24.36
N TRP A 73 -2.03 -13.07 24.48
CA TRP A 73 -1.15 -12.35 25.42
C TRP A 73 -1.15 -10.85 25.16
N LEU A 74 -1.01 -10.42 23.89
CA LEU A 74 -0.98 -9.02 23.49
C LEU A 74 -2.28 -8.29 23.88
N ILE A 75 -3.44 -8.94 23.68
CA ILE A 75 -4.74 -8.32 23.91
C ILE A 75 -5.13 -8.31 25.40
N HIS A 76 -4.76 -9.36 26.17
CA HIS A 76 -5.28 -9.53 27.53
C HIS A 76 -4.25 -9.27 28.62
N GLU A 77 -2.97 -9.53 28.38
CA GLU A 77 -1.95 -9.49 29.40
C GLU A 77 -0.95 -8.35 29.21
N CYS A 78 -0.79 -7.84 27.96
CA CYS A 78 0.16 -6.77 27.71
C CYS A 78 -0.34 -5.45 28.30
N SER A 79 0.33 -5.01 29.37
CA SER A 79 0.09 -3.72 30.02
C SER A 79 1.36 -2.89 30.06
N PHE A 80 1.24 -1.61 29.75
CA PHE A 80 2.35 -0.65 29.81
C PHE A 80 2.39 0.09 31.17
N GLY A 81 1.86 -0.53 32.23
CA GLY A 81 1.83 0.02 33.57
C GLY A 81 0.65 0.97 33.83
N LEU A 82 0.48 2.00 33.02
CA LEU A 82 -0.62 2.99 33.15
C LEU A 82 -1.85 2.64 32.31
N PHE A 83 -1.67 1.85 31.25
CA PHE A 83 -2.75 1.44 30.34
C PHE A 83 -2.47 0.08 29.73
N THR A 84 -3.55 -0.62 29.36
CA THR A 84 -3.46 -1.89 28.65
C THR A 84 -3.34 -1.67 27.15
N PHE A 85 -2.77 -2.65 26.43
CA PHE A 85 -2.70 -2.60 24.97
C PHE A 85 -4.10 -2.45 24.34
N LYS A 86 -5.11 -3.07 24.96
CA LYS A 86 -6.52 -2.97 24.54
C LYS A 86 -7.07 -1.53 24.69
N GLU A 87 -6.69 -0.81 25.72
CA GLU A 87 -7.09 0.60 25.89
C GLU A 87 -6.42 1.51 24.88
N LEU A 88 -5.14 1.25 24.56
CA LEU A 88 -4.43 1.96 23.52
C LEU A 88 -5.08 1.76 22.14
N THR A 89 -5.40 0.51 21.76
CA THR A 89 -6.05 0.23 20.49
C THR A 89 -7.46 0.85 20.43
N ARG A 90 -8.21 0.82 21.54
CA ARG A 90 -9.53 1.46 21.63
C ARG A 90 -9.44 2.97 21.49
N SER A 91 -8.48 3.61 22.14
CA SER A 91 -8.25 5.06 22.03
C SER A 91 -7.85 5.45 20.61
N LEU A 92 -6.99 4.67 19.98
CA LEU A 92 -6.61 4.87 18.57
C LEU A 92 -7.81 4.68 17.64
N ALA A 93 -8.62 3.63 17.87
CA ALA A 93 -9.85 3.40 17.12
C ALA A 93 -10.81 4.58 17.26
N TRP A 94 -11.00 5.11 18.45
CA TRP A 94 -11.84 6.29 18.71
C TRP A 94 -11.30 7.53 17.98
N LEU A 95 -9.99 7.76 18.02
CA LEU A 95 -9.35 8.90 17.35
C LEU A 95 -9.56 8.87 15.83
N VAL A 96 -9.50 7.68 15.22
CA VAL A 96 -9.70 7.50 13.78
C VAL A 96 -11.19 7.47 13.41
N SER A 97 -12.04 6.93 14.28
CA SER A 97 -13.49 6.86 14.05
C SER A 97 -14.15 8.23 14.09
N TRP A 98 -13.65 9.16 14.90
CA TRP A 98 -14.25 10.49 15.06
C TRP A 98 -14.29 11.29 13.74
N PRO A 99 -13.18 11.49 12.99
CA PRO A 99 -13.24 12.18 11.70
C PRO A 99 -14.04 11.39 10.66
N PHE A 100 -14.05 10.05 10.73
CA PHE A 100 -14.89 9.22 9.86
C PHE A 100 -16.38 9.46 10.10
N THR A 101 -16.82 9.49 11.36
CA THR A 101 -18.23 9.77 11.70
C THR A 101 -18.63 11.17 11.28
N LEU A 102 -17.74 12.15 11.36
CA LEU A 102 -17.98 13.50 10.81
C LEU A 102 -18.14 13.46 9.29
N GLY A 103 -17.27 12.76 8.56
CA GLY A 103 -17.37 12.59 7.11
C GLY A 103 -18.69 11.94 6.70
N MET A 104 -19.09 10.87 7.39
CA MET A 104 -20.35 10.18 7.14
C MET A 104 -21.57 11.02 7.50
N GLY A 105 -21.50 11.78 8.60
CA GLY A 105 -22.53 12.74 8.95
C GLY A 105 -22.72 13.78 7.86
N PHE A 106 -21.63 14.32 7.34
CA PHE A 106 -21.67 15.33 6.28
C PHE A 106 -22.20 14.79 4.93
N LEU A 107 -21.77 13.58 4.55
CA LEU A 107 -22.04 13.02 3.20
C LEU A 107 -23.30 12.16 3.11
N VAL A 108 -23.76 11.54 4.22
CA VAL A 108 -24.81 10.51 4.16
C VAL A 108 -25.90 10.67 5.20
N ARG A 109 -25.54 10.90 6.48
CA ARG A 109 -26.50 10.77 7.61
C ARG A 109 -27.10 12.08 8.06
N GLY A 110 -26.39 13.22 7.89
CA GLY A 110 -26.69 14.46 8.58
C GLY A 110 -26.20 14.44 10.04
N PHE A 111 -26.46 15.51 10.77
CA PHE A 111 -26.07 15.65 12.18
C PHE A 111 -27.29 15.94 13.02
N ASP A 112 -27.52 15.15 14.05
CA ASP A 112 -28.49 15.41 15.09
C ASP A 112 -27.79 16.14 16.24
N ILE A 113 -28.03 17.45 16.36
CA ILE A 113 -27.49 18.27 17.43
C ILE A 113 -28.56 18.41 18.49
N ALA A 114 -28.42 17.69 19.59
CA ALA A 114 -29.29 17.85 20.77
C ALA A 114 -28.65 18.88 21.72
N LEU A 115 -29.23 20.07 21.80
CA LEU A 115 -28.84 21.11 22.75
C LEU A 115 -29.83 21.09 23.92
N GLN A 116 -29.34 20.82 25.14
CA GLN A 116 -30.10 21.02 26.38
C GLN A 116 -29.98 22.48 26.81
N LEU A 117 -30.98 23.28 26.50
CA LEU A 117 -31.05 24.64 26.96
C LEU A 117 -31.81 24.66 28.29
N PRO A 118 -31.28 25.31 29.36
CA PRO A 118 -31.85 25.26 30.71
C PRO A 118 -33.27 25.87 30.83
N LEU A 119 -33.71 26.66 29.85
CA LEU A 119 -35.04 27.34 29.85
C LEU A 119 -36.03 26.77 28.82
N VAL A 120 -35.58 26.06 27.77
CA VAL A 120 -36.41 25.64 26.63
C VAL A 120 -36.52 24.11 26.53
N GLY A 121 -35.75 23.36 27.34
CA GLY A 121 -35.71 21.92 27.27
C GLY A 121 -34.77 21.41 26.17
N ARG A 122 -35.01 20.19 25.73
CA ARG A 122 -34.20 19.52 24.69
C ARG A 122 -34.65 20.00 23.31
N VAL A 123 -33.78 20.76 22.62
CA VAL A 123 -34.00 21.18 21.25
C VAL A 123 -33.15 20.30 20.37
N GLU A 124 -33.78 19.47 19.52
CA GLU A 124 -33.13 18.61 18.55
C GLU A 124 -33.13 19.33 17.20
N TRP A 125 -31.93 19.68 16.73
CA TRP A 125 -31.74 20.26 15.41
C TRP A 125 -31.16 19.20 14.52
N HIS A 126 -31.87 18.85 13.45
CA HIS A 126 -31.38 17.96 12.38
C HIS A 126 -30.76 18.80 11.28
N LEU A 127 -29.43 18.77 11.16
CA LEU A 127 -28.71 19.33 10.03
C LEU A 127 -28.73 18.28 8.90
N PRO A 128 -29.36 18.59 7.74
CA PRO A 128 -29.41 17.64 6.64
C PRO A 128 -28.01 17.34 6.10
N HIS A 129 -27.85 16.12 5.60
CA HIS A 129 -26.63 15.74 4.90
C HIS A 129 -26.50 16.50 3.56
N PHE A 130 -25.29 16.56 3.05
CA PHE A 130 -25.02 17.19 1.77
C PHE A 130 -25.72 16.40 0.66
N SER A 131 -26.52 17.08 -0.17
CA SER A 131 -27.27 16.42 -1.24
C SER A 131 -26.33 15.71 -2.22
N TRP A 132 -26.73 14.54 -2.72
CA TRP A 132 -25.97 13.82 -3.73
C TRP A 132 -25.67 14.68 -4.98
N LEU A 133 -26.65 15.51 -5.41
CA LEU A 133 -26.44 16.47 -6.48
C LEU A 133 -25.37 17.52 -6.12
N GLY A 134 -25.34 17.96 -4.87
CA GLY A 134 -24.32 18.87 -4.38
C GLY A 134 -22.93 18.26 -4.44
N VAL A 135 -22.77 16.99 -4.04
CA VAL A 135 -21.49 16.27 -4.15
C VAL A 135 -21.05 16.14 -5.61
N VAL A 136 -21.96 15.71 -6.50
CA VAL A 136 -21.69 15.61 -7.96
C VAL A 136 -21.28 16.98 -8.52
N GLY A 137 -22.00 18.05 -8.13
CA GLY A 137 -21.68 19.41 -8.54
C GLY A 137 -20.32 19.88 -8.05
N CYS A 138 -19.98 19.63 -6.79
CA CYS A 138 -18.66 19.94 -6.23
C CYS A 138 -17.53 19.19 -6.95
N VAL A 139 -17.70 17.89 -7.21
CA VAL A 139 -16.70 17.10 -7.95
C VAL A 139 -16.54 17.62 -9.37
N ALA A 140 -17.63 17.95 -10.04
CA ALA A 140 -17.59 18.51 -11.39
C ALA A 140 -16.93 19.90 -11.42
N LEU A 141 -17.23 20.77 -10.46
CA LEU A 141 -16.58 22.08 -10.31
C LEU A 141 -15.10 21.95 -10.02
N LEU A 142 -14.68 21.07 -9.10
CA LEU A 142 -13.28 20.79 -8.83
C LEU A 142 -12.57 20.25 -10.07
N GLY A 143 -13.18 19.31 -10.78
CA GLY A 143 -12.64 18.78 -12.04
C GLY A 143 -12.47 19.86 -13.09
N HIS A 144 -13.45 20.77 -13.21
CA HIS A 144 -13.38 21.91 -14.13
C HIS A 144 -12.23 22.87 -13.78
N TYR A 145 -12.09 23.17 -12.49
CA TYR A 145 -11.04 24.05 -11.99
C TYR A 145 -9.62 23.48 -12.20
N LEU A 146 -9.46 22.16 -12.00
CA LEU A 146 -8.15 21.50 -12.09
C LEU A 146 -7.69 21.26 -13.54
N GLN A 147 -8.58 20.78 -14.40
CA GLN A 147 -8.19 20.34 -15.76
C GLN A 147 -9.24 20.64 -16.83
N GLY A 148 -10.24 21.46 -16.50
CA GLY A 148 -11.28 21.89 -17.43
C GLY A 148 -12.45 20.91 -17.58
N TRP A 149 -13.28 21.16 -18.61
CA TRP A 149 -14.58 20.52 -18.75
C TRP A 149 -14.54 19.00 -18.94
N ARG A 150 -13.45 18.46 -19.48
CA ARG A 150 -13.29 17.00 -19.69
C ARG A 150 -13.23 16.25 -18.35
N LEU A 151 -12.45 16.74 -17.39
CA LEU A 151 -12.36 16.16 -16.06
C LEU A 151 -13.66 16.40 -15.27
N ALA A 152 -14.30 17.55 -15.44
CA ALA A 152 -15.60 17.84 -14.85
C ALA A 152 -16.66 16.83 -15.27
N LEU A 153 -16.74 16.56 -16.58
CA LEU A 153 -17.69 15.62 -17.15
C LEU A 153 -17.40 14.18 -16.71
N LEU A 154 -16.12 13.77 -16.72
CA LEU A 154 -15.72 12.45 -16.26
C LEU A 154 -16.07 12.25 -14.77
N GLY A 155 -15.66 13.16 -13.89
CA GLY A 155 -15.93 13.09 -12.46
C GLY A 155 -17.43 13.10 -12.17
N GLY A 156 -18.17 14.04 -12.76
CA GLY A 156 -19.64 14.11 -12.64
C GLY A 156 -20.33 12.84 -13.11
N ALA A 157 -19.94 12.29 -14.27
CA ALA A 157 -20.50 11.06 -14.80
C ALA A 157 -20.22 9.85 -13.89
N CYS A 158 -18.99 9.72 -13.34
CA CYS A 158 -18.67 8.64 -12.41
C CYS A 158 -19.52 8.69 -11.14
N PHE A 159 -19.69 9.87 -10.54
CA PHE A 159 -20.52 10.00 -9.34
C PHE A 159 -22.01 9.83 -9.64
N CYS A 160 -22.51 10.30 -10.78
CA CYS A 160 -23.87 10.00 -11.26
C CYS A 160 -24.07 8.49 -11.46
N TYR A 161 -23.10 7.80 -12.03
CA TYR A 161 -23.12 6.34 -12.17
C TYR A 161 -23.31 5.64 -10.82
N LEU A 162 -22.54 6.02 -9.80
CA LEU A 162 -22.68 5.47 -8.44
C LEU A 162 -24.08 5.70 -7.85
N ALA A 163 -24.66 6.86 -8.10
CA ALA A 163 -26.02 7.18 -7.64
C ALA A 163 -27.07 6.33 -8.38
N VAL A 164 -27.00 6.23 -9.72
CA VAL A 164 -27.96 5.47 -10.55
C VAL A 164 -27.93 3.97 -10.20
N PHE A 165 -26.77 3.41 -9.89
CA PHE A 165 -26.64 1.99 -9.53
C PHE A 165 -26.87 1.71 -8.03
N GLY A 166 -27.34 2.71 -7.26
CA GLY A 166 -27.67 2.53 -5.83
C GLY A 166 -26.48 2.31 -4.92
N GLN A 167 -25.26 2.57 -5.39
CA GLN A 167 -24.00 2.38 -4.62
C GLN A 167 -23.58 3.64 -3.86
N TRP A 168 -24.47 4.64 -3.78
CA TRP A 168 -24.13 5.93 -3.20
C TRP A 168 -23.59 5.84 -1.79
N VAL A 169 -24.29 5.14 -0.89
CA VAL A 169 -23.92 5.03 0.54
C VAL A 169 -22.56 4.36 0.68
N SER A 170 -22.35 3.21 0.02
CA SER A 170 -21.08 2.47 0.07
C SER A 170 -19.92 3.27 -0.54
N ALA A 171 -20.19 4.03 -1.59
CA ALA A 171 -19.19 4.91 -2.21
C ALA A 171 -18.81 6.06 -1.29
N MET A 172 -19.76 6.69 -0.59
CA MET A 172 -19.49 7.76 0.37
C MET A 172 -18.80 7.25 1.63
N GLU A 173 -19.09 6.04 2.07
CA GLU A 173 -18.37 5.36 3.16
C GLU A 173 -16.89 5.15 2.79
N THR A 174 -16.64 4.61 1.60
CA THR A 174 -15.28 4.44 1.09
C THR A 174 -14.57 5.78 0.92
N PHE A 175 -15.25 6.77 0.36
CA PHE A 175 -14.70 8.11 0.15
C PHE A 175 -14.33 8.78 1.48
N SER A 176 -15.19 8.69 2.49
CA SER A 176 -14.91 9.20 3.84
C SER A 176 -13.71 8.49 4.47
N SER A 177 -13.59 7.18 4.28
CA SER A 177 -12.46 6.39 4.76
C SER A 177 -11.14 6.82 4.11
N ILE A 178 -11.13 7.02 2.79
CA ILE A 178 -9.95 7.43 2.03
C ILE A 178 -9.52 8.85 2.41
N LEU A 179 -10.47 9.78 2.57
CA LEU A 179 -10.18 11.16 2.98
C LEU A 179 -9.42 11.26 4.31
N ILE A 180 -9.50 10.23 5.15
CA ILE A 180 -8.80 10.17 6.43
C ILE A 180 -7.55 9.31 6.33
N ALA A 181 -7.67 8.13 5.74
CA ALA A 181 -6.58 7.15 5.67
C ALA A 181 -5.40 7.67 4.83
N VAL A 182 -5.66 8.34 3.69
CA VAL A 182 -4.60 8.84 2.81
C VAL A 182 -3.79 9.94 3.48
N PRO A 183 -4.36 11.04 4.01
CA PRO A 183 -3.57 12.05 4.72
C PRO A 183 -2.80 11.48 5.91
N LEU A 184 -3.40 10.54 6.65
CA LEU A 184 -2.74 9.90 7.79
C LEU A 184 -1.56 9.04 7.33
N GLY A 185 -1.73 8.25 6.28
CA GLY A 185 -0.67 7.44 5.68
C GLY A 185 0.47 8.28 5.12
N VAL A 186 0.13 9.37 4.41
CA VAL A 186 1.10 10.36 3.90
C VAL A 186 1.88 11.00 5.04
N LEU A 187 1.19 11.46 6.09
CA LEU A 187 1.84 12.11 7.22
C LEU A 187 2.80 11.16 7.94
N LEU A 188 2.35 9.95 8.26
CA LEU A 188 3.17 8.93 8.90
C LEU A 188 4.35 8.51 8.01
N GLY A 189 4.10 8.30 6.73
CA GLY A 189 5.15 7.95 5.78
C GLY A 189 6.18 9.07 5.59
N LEU A 190 5.74 10.33 5.54
CA LEU A 190 6.63 11.50 5.49
C LEU A 190 7.49 11.58 6.75
N MET A 191 6.89 11.46 7.94
CA MET A 191 7.61 11.52 9.21
C MET A 191 8.65 10.39 9.31
N LEU A 192 8.27 9.16 9.03
CA LEU A 192 9.18 8.01 9.04
C LEU A 192 10.28 8.13 7.98
N GLY A 193 9.96 8.67 6.80
CA GLY A 193 10.93 8.93 5.74
C GLY A 193 11.97 9.97 6.13
N ILE A 194 11.56 11.06 6.81
CA ILE A 194 12.45 12.08 7.35
C ILE A 194 13.33 11.49 8.47
N ILE A 195 12.75 10.70 9.39
CA ILE A 195 13.50 10.04 10.48
C ILE A 195 14.54 9.08 9.90
N SER A 196 14.15 8.28 8.90
CA SER A 196 15.05 7.38 8.18
C SER A 196 16.19 8.13 7.47
N TYR A 197 15.93 9.32 6.96
CA TYR A 197 16.95 10.16 6.34
C TYR A 197 17.95 10.73 7.36
N TRP A 198 17.50 11.13 8.55
CA TRP A 198 18.36 11.73 9.56
C TRP A 198 19.19 10.72 10.35
N SER A 199 18.72 9.49 10.50
CA SER A 199 19.36 8.47 11.33
C SER A 199 19.64 7.20 10.53
N LYS A 200 20.94 6.87 10.37
CA LYS A 200 21.36 5.62 9.71
C LYS A 200 20.85 4.38 10.44
N THR A 201 20.79 4.44 11.76
CA THR A 201 20.23 3.36 12.58
C THR A 201 18.74 3.18 12.29
N ALA A 202 17.98 4.29 12.21
CA ALA A 202 16.57 4.23 11.85
C ALA A 202 16.37 3.67 10.44
N GLU A 203 17.19 4.06 9.48
CA GLU A 203 17.15 3.51 8.11
C GLU A 203 17.34 2.00 8.10
N ILE A 204 18.36 1.49 8.81
CA ILE A 204 18.66 0.04 8.90
C ILE A 204 17.51 -0.74 9.53
N MET A 205 16.80 -0.16 10.51
CA MET A 205 15.66 -0.81 11.16
C MET A 205 14.37 -0.71 10.35
N ILE A 206 14.13 0.44 9.75
CA ILE A 206 12.87 0.71 9.00
C ILE A 206 12.86 -0.04 7.67
N ARG A 207 14.00 -0.10 6.95
CA ARG A 207 14.08 -0.72 5.63
C ARG A 207 13.56 -2.16 5.56
N PRO A 208 14.02 -3.12 6.40
CA PRO A 208 13.51 -4.49 6.37
C PRO A 208 12.03 -4.56 6.76
N LEU A 209 11.55 -3.69 7.66
CA LEU A 209 10.13 -3.62 8.01
C LEU A 209 9.28 -3.20 6.81
N LEU A 210 9.71 -2.19 6.05
CA LEU A 210 9.02 -1.76 4.83
C LEU A 210 9.04 -2.86 3.76
N ASP A 211 10.15 -3.61 3.64
CA ASP A 211 10.25 -4.72 2.69
C ASP A 211 9.26 -5.83 3.06
N MET A 212 9.17 -6.19 4.34
CA MET A 212 8.16 -7.14 4.84
C MET A 212 6.74 -6.66 4.58
N MET A 213 6.44 -5.38 4.85
CA MET A 213 5.11 -4.82 4.63
C MET A 213 4.69 -4.83 3.16
N GLN A 214 5.61 -4.85 2.21
CA GLN A 214 5.31 -4.89 0.77
C GLN A 214 5.31 -6.31 0.19
N THR A 215 6.00 -7.26 0.82
CA THR A 215 6.04 -8.66 0.38
C THR A 215 4.88 -9.49 0.93
N VAL A 216 4.41 -9.16 2.12
CA VAL A 216 3.28 -9.84 2.76
C VAL A 216 1.97 -9.38 2.12
N PRO A 217 1.07 -10.30 1.70
CA PRO A 217 -0.23 -9.92 1.17
C PRO A 217 -1.04 -9.07 2.15
N ILE A 218 -1.74 -8.04 1.65
CA ILE A 218 -2.53 -7.08 2.47
C ILE A 218 -3.48 -7.81 3.44
N PHE A 219 -4.12 -8.88 2.98
CA PHE A 219 -5.04 -9.65 3.81
C PHE A 219 -4.37 -10.32 5.02
N ALA A 220 -3.06 -10.56 4.98
CA ALA A 220 -2.36 -11.20 6.09
C ALA A 220 -2.26 -10.29 7.33
N TYR A 221 -2.15 -8.97 7.18
CA TYR A 221 -2.22 -8.04 8.33
C TYR A 221 -3.61 -7.51 8.61
N LEU A 222 -4.54 -7.67 7.68
CA LEU A 222 -5.94 -7.31 7.96
C LEU A 222 -6.50 -8.19 9.08
N VAL A 223 -6.13 -9.47 9.14
CA VAL A 223 -6.59 -10.38 10.18
C VAL A 223 -6.22 -9.91 11.60
N PRO A 224 -4.95 -9.62 11.93
CA PRO A 224 -4.59 -9.02 13.23
C PRO A 224 -5.31 -7.70 13.50
N ILE A 225 -5.46 -6.84 12.50
CA ILE A 225 -6.17 -5.57 12.66
C ILE A 225 -7.64 -5.79 13.05
N LEU A 226 -8.31 -6.75 12.41
CA LEU A 226 -9.69 -7.09 12.74
C LEU A 226 -9.82 -7.66 14.17
N PHE A 227 -8.83 -8.43 14.63
CA PHE A 227 -8.81 -8.91 16.02
C PHE A 227 -8.63 -7.79 17.04
N LEU A 228 -7.82 -6.77 16.71
CA LEU A 228 -7.51 -5.66 17.61
C LEU A 228 -8.60 -4.57 17.61
N PHE A 229 -9.15 -4.25 16.45
CA PHE A 229 -10.05 -3.10 16.24
C PHE A 229 -11.49 -3.50 15.94
N GLY A 230 -11.75 -4.79 15.71
CA GLY A 230 -13.06 -5.31 15.33
C GLY A 230 -13.38 -5.12 13.84
N PHE A 231 -14.54 -5.62 13.42
CA PHE A 231 -15.04 -5.42 12.06
C PHE A 231 -15.62 -4.02 11.92
N GLY A 232 -15.17 -3.27 10.91
CA GLY A 232 -15.72 -1.96 10.62
C GLY A 232 -14.79 -1.07 9.81
N PRO A 233 -15.24 0.18 9.52
CA PRO A 233 -14.50 1.14 8.71
C PRO A 233 -13.12 1.49 9.29
N VAL A 234 -12.98 1.52 10.62
CA VAL A 234 -11.71 1.81 11.30
C VAL A 234 -10.64 0.79 10.93
N SER A 235 -10.98 -0.50 10.95
CA SER A 235 -10.04 -1.57 10.57
C SER A 235 -9.62 -1.47 9.11
N ALA A 236 -10.57 -1.13 8.22
CA ALA A 236 -10.28 -0.89 6.81
C ALA A 236 -9.35 0.31 6.62
N MET A 237 -9.62 1.44 7.30
CA MET A 237 -8.76 2.63 7.26
C MET A 237 -7.35 2.35 7.77
N LEU A 238 -7.20 1.62 8.88
CA LEU A 238 -5.89 1.24 9.42
C LEU A 238 -5.12 0.33 8.45
N GLY A 239 -5.81 -0.64 7.84
CA GLY A 239 -5.22 -1.47 6.78
C GLY A 239 -4.70 -0.63 5.61
N THR A 240 -5.48 0.36 5.17
CA THR A 240 -5.09 1.30 4.11
C THR A 240 -3.88 2.13 4.52
N VAL A 241 -3.85 2.66 5.74
CA VAL A 241 -2.70 3.43 6.26
C VAL A 241 -1.42 2.58 6.28
N ILE A 242 -1.50 1.34 6.77
CA ILE A 242 -0.35 0.42 6.81
C ILE A 242 0.19 0.17 5.40
N TYR A 243 -0.69 0.01 4.42
CA TYR A 243 -0.29 -0.17 3.02
C TYR A 243 0.31 1.09 2.39
N ALA A 244 -0.20 2.26 2.76
CA ALA A 244 0.20 3.56 2.23
C ALA A 244 1.59 4.02 2.72
N VAL A 245 1.97 3.65 3.94
CA VAL A 245 3.22 4.09 4.59
C VAL A 245 4.49 3.70 3.81
N PRO A 246 4.71 2.43 3.38
CA PRO A 246 5.96 2.03 2.76
C PRO A 246 6.36 2.81 1.51
N PRO A 247 5.51 2.98 0.47
CA PRO A 247 5.88 3.77 -0.70
C PRO A 247 6.18 5.23 -0.35
N MET A 248 5.41 5.81 0.58
CA MET A 248 5.62 7.19 1.01
C MET A 248 6.95 7.38 1.74
N VAL A 249 7.32 6.47 2.65
CA VAL A 249 8.63 6.48 3.35
C VAL A 249 9.77 6.43 2.35
N ARG A 250 9.71 5.51 1.38
CA ARG A 250 10.77 5.35 0.36
C ARG A 250 10.88 6.58 -0.52
N CYS A 251 9.78 7.11 -1.02
CA CYS A 251 9.80 8.31 -1.86
C CYS A 251 10.32 9.51 -1.10
N THR A 252 9.95 9.68 0.17
CA THR A 252 10.46 10.76 1.03
C THR A 252 11.97 10.63 1.26
N HIS A 253 12.42 9.45 1.65
CA HIS A 253 13.85 9.19 1.90
C HIS A 253 14.70 9.43 0.65
N LEU A 254 14.29 8.85 -0.50
CA LEU A 254 14.98 9.02 -1.78
C LEU A 254 14.95 10.48 -2.26
N GLY A 255 13.82 11.16 -2.10
CA GLY A 255 13.71 12.57 -2.46
C GLY A 255 14.68 13.46 -1.69
N LEU A 256 14.82 13.23 -0.37
CA LEU A 256 15.77 13.97 0.47
C LEU A 256 17.24 13.62 0.17
N GLN A 257 17.53 12.39 -0.27
CA GLN A 257 18.87 11.98 -0.69
C GLN A 257 19.27 12.53 -2.08
N ALA A 258 18.30 12.71 -2.96
CA ALA A 258 18.53 13.13 -4.33
C ALA A 258 18.78 14.65 -4.49
N VAL A 259 18.72 15.41 -3.41
CA VAL A 259 18.98 16.87 -3.45
C VAL A 259 20.43 17.13 -3.83
N PRO A 260 20.73 17.89 -4.91
CA PRO A 260 22.08 18.16 -5.37
C PRO A 260 22.93 18.90 -4.34
N ASP A 261 24.19 18.49 -4.18
CA ASP A 261 25.14 19.12 -3.27
C ASP A 261 25.35 20.61 -3.58
N SER A 262 25.30 21.01 -4.85
CA SER A 262 25.39 22.42 -5.26
C SER A 262 24.32 23.31 -4.63
N GLN A 263 23.10 22.80 -4.44
CA GLN A 263 22.03 23.55 -3.75
C GLN A 263 22.30 23.65 -2.25
N LEU A 264 22.88 22.61 -1.66
CA LEU A 264 23.24 22.61 -0.25
C LEU A 264 24.39 23.57 0.04
N GLU A 265 25.43 23.57 -0.81
CA GLU A 265 26.56 24.49 -0.73
C GLU A 265 26.12 25.95 -0.89
N ALA A 266 25.23 26.22 -1.83
CA ALA A 266 24.65 27.56 -2.00
C ALA A 266 23.90 28.02 -0.73
N GLY A 267 23.18 27.13 -0.08
CA GLY A 267 22.50 27.45 1.18
C GLY A 267 23.49 27.70 2.33
N ILE A 268 24.55 26.91 2.43
CA ILE A 268 25.57 27.04 3.47
C ILE A 268 26.32 28.35 3.28
N THR A 269 26.74 28.69 2.06
CA THR A 269 27.44 29.93 1.74
C THR A 269 26.57 31.19 1.97
N SER A 270 25.24 31.02 1.84
CA SER A 270 24.26 32.08 2.18
C SER A 270 23.98 32.20 3.69
N GLY A 271 24.69 31.42 4.55
CA GLY A 271 24.56 31.51 6.00
C GLY A 271 23.35 30.81 6.58
N CYS A 272 22.74 29.86 5.87
CA CYS A 272 21.60 29.10 6.37
C CYS A 272 21.99 28.18 7.57
N THR A 273 21.19 28.22 8.62
CA THR A 273 21.26 27.23 9.71
C THR A 273 20.83 25.85 9.21
N ARG A 274 21.19 24.78 9.93
CA ARG A 274 20.81 23.38 9.58
C ARG A 274 19.29 23.22 9.37
N THR A 275 18.48 23.84 10.22
CA THR A 275 17.02 23.79 10.11
C THR A 275 16.54 24.57 8.88
N GLN A 276 17.11 25.74 8.60
CA GLN A 276 16.79 26.53 7.41
C GLN A 276 17.20 25.80 6.12
N LEU A 277 18.36 25.15 6.12
CA LEU A 277 18.83 24.33 5.00
C LEU A 277 17.85 23.17 4.71
N PHE A 278 17.36 22.51 5.76
CA PHE A 278 16.38 21.44 5.62
C PHE A 278 15.03 21.94 5.11
N VAL A 279 14.44 22.94 5.79
CA VAL A 279 13.07 23.40 5.50
C VAL A 279 12.98 24.22 4.21
N LYS A 280 13.99 25.09 3.94
CA LYS A 280 13.94 26.02 2.81
C LYS A 280 14.59 25.49 1.53
N ILE A 281 15.47 24.49 1.63
CA ILE A 281 16.20 23.97 0.48
C ILE A 281 15.91 22.48 0.26
N LYS A 282 16.22 21.62 1.22
CA LYS A 282 16.08 20.17 1.06
C LYS A 282 14.64 19.73 0.83
N LEU A 283 13.74 20.14 1.71
CA LEU A 283 12.35 19.74 1.65
C LEU A 283 11.63 20.22 0.37
N PRO A 284 11.77 21.48 -0.06
CA PRO A 284 11.21 21.94 -1.33
C PRO A 284 11.83 21.26 -2.55
N SER A 285 13.15 21.02 -2.55
CA SER A 285 13.80 20.30 -3.66
C SER A 285 13.38 18.84 -3.74
N ALA A 286 13.09 18.20 -2.60
CA ALA A 286 12.57 16.83 -2.53
C ALA A 286 11.09 16.72 -2.88
N LEU A 287 10.35 17.83 -2.97
CA LEU A 287 8.90 17.86 -3.10
C LEU A 287 8.39 17.08 -4.32
N HIS A 288 9.13 17.13 -5.45
CA HIS A 288 8.77 16.35 -6.63
C HIS A 288 8.67 14.85 -6.32
N GLN A 289 9.69 14.29 -5.67
CA GLN A 289 9.71 12.87 -5.30
C GLN A 289 8.69 12.54 -4.19
N ILE A 290 8.46 13.47 -3.27
CA ILE A 290 7.42 13.35 -2.24
C ILE A 290 6.03 13.29 -2.90
N MET A 291 5.77 14.11 -3.92
CA MET A 291 4.51 14.07 -4.67
C MET A 291 4.31 12.75 -5.43
N VAL A 292 5.40 12.15 -5.94
CA VAL A 292 5.34 10.79 -6.50
C VAL A 292 4.89 9.80 -5.42
N GLY A 293 5.41 9.93 -4.19
CA GLY A 293 4.99 9.11 -3.04
C GLY A 293 3.50 9.29 -2.73
N ILE A 294 3.01 10.52 -2.67
CA ILE A 294 1.58 10.83 -2.44
C ILE A 294 0.70 10.19 -3.53
N ASN A 295 1.14 10.19 -4.77
CA ASN A 295 0.39 9.60 -5.88
C ASN A 295 0.37 8.05 -5.87
N GLN A 296 1.24 7.42 -5.07
CA GLN A 296 1.28 5.96 -4.88
C GLN A 296 0.45 5.48 -3.69
N VAL A 297 0.05 6.39 -2.82
CA VAL A 297 -0.81 6.16 -1.65
C VAL A 297 -2.28 6.20 -2.05
#